data_26d575241a648a3b51ab0213a5d88604
#
_entry.id   26d575241a648a3b51ab0213a5d88604
#
_cell.length_a   1.000
_cell.length_b   1.000
_cell.length_c   1.000
_cell.angle_alpha   90.00
_cell.angle_beta   90.00
_cell.angle_gamma   90.00
#
_symmetry.space_group_name_H-M   'P 1'
#
loop_
_entity.id
_entity.type
_entity.pdbx_description
1 polymer ?
#
loop_
_entity_poly.entity_id
_entity_poly.type
_entity_poly.pdbx_seq_one_letter_code
_entity_poly.pdbx_strand_id
1 'polypeptide(L)'
;SAPKSPPEGFRSLFDGKILKGWKPAARLPVPQYPGAPFKWRLEGEALEAAKKNTGRWLVENGAIVGGQEPPGSGKGAYLVSEEKFGDFELIMDMKPDWKTDSGFLVRTLPGGSPGMQILVDHRPQGGIGGFYGNGIAGVHGMPFAIDAEYDKKGNPIGMIAANPDGDRVELSKKTRSILKYAADVDDFLKVWKFGEWNTIKVRCEGRIPKLTTWVNGLKIAVLDMKAIEWENYDAEACAKLQGRKGHISLEVHNNNFNHWLGKDRWWPGAVVRWKNIYIRELD
;
A
#
# COMPACT_ATOMS: atom_id res chain seq x y z
N SER A 1 -25.35 -3.12 2.02
CA SER A 1 -25.32 -2.47 3.33
C SER A 1 -25.24 -0.96 3.12
N ALA A 2 -25.95 -0.19 3.95
CA ALA A 2 -25.85 1.27 3.91
C ALA A 2 -24.38 1.71 4.10
N PRO A 3 -23.93 2.78 3.43
CA PRO A 3 -22.58 3.28 3.64
C PRO A 3 -22.41 3.65 5.11
N LYS A 4 -21.31 3.20 5.70
CA LYS A 4 -20.94 3.55 7.08
C LYS A 4 -20.72 5.07 7.15
N SER A 5 -21.28 5.72 8.15
CA SER A 5 -21.05 7.15 8.37
C SER A 5 -19.62 7.43 8.81
N PRO A 6 -19.02 8.58 8.40
CA PRO A 6 -17.73 8.98 8.90
C PRO A 6 -17.72 9.10 10.42
N PRO A 7 -16.64 8.69 11.11
CA PRO A 7 -16.48 8.99 12.53
C PRO A 7 -16.47 10.51 12.78
N GLU A 8 -16.72 10.91 14.03
CA GLU A 8 -16.68 12.32 14.43
C GLU A 8 -15.34 12.97 14.04
N GLY A 9 -15.42 14.16 13.43
CA GLY A 9 -14.26 14.91 12.93
C GLY A 9 -13.67 14.43 11.62
N PHE A 10 -14.18 13.34 11.05
CA PHE A 10 -13.78 12.84 9.72
C PHE A 10 -14.76 13.27 8.64
N ARG A 11 -14.25 13.44 7.42
CA ARG A 11 -15.06 13.62 6.22
C ARG A 11 -14.78 12.51 5.19
N SER A 12 -15.75 12.25 4.33
CA SER A 12 -15.62 11.23 3.29
C SER A 12 -14.82 11.74 2.10
N LEU A 13 -13.93 10.90 1.57
CA LEU A 13 -13.23 11.12 0.30
C LEU A 13 -13.84 10.32 -0.86
N PHE A 14 -14.82 9.49 -0.60
CA PHE A 14 -15.51 8.67 -1.60
C PHE A 14 -16.97 8.51 -1.22
N ASP A 15 -17.87 8.81 -2.16
CA ASP A 15 -19.32 8.80 -1.92
C ASP A 15 -19.99 7.43 -2.10
N GLY A 16 -19.23 6.40 -2.45
CA GLY A 16 -19.75 5.06 -2.74
C GLY A 16 -20.41 4.90 -4.11
N LYS A 17 -20.39 5.92 -4.96
CA LYS A 17 -21.12 5.94 -6.23
C LYS A 17 -20.24 6.22 -7.45
N ILE A 18 -19.37 7.23 -7.37
CA ILE A 18 -18.53 7.69 -8.47
C ILE A 18 -17.11 8.02 -7.99
N LEU A 19 -16.18 8.05 -8.92
CA LEU A 19 -14.76 8.35 -8.64
C LEU A 19 -14.45 9.87 -8.66
N LYS A 20 -15.41 10.70 -8.32
CA LYS A 20 -15.18 12.15 -8.21
C LYS A 20 -14.10 12.45 -7.17
N GLY A 21 -13.11 13.27 -7.54
CA GLY A 21 -11.98 13.60 -6.66
C GLY A 21 -10.82 12.61 -6.75
N TRP A 22 -10.90 11.64 -7.67
CA TRP A 22 -9.89 10.63 -7.91
C TRP A 22 -9.52 10.54 -9.38
N LYS A 23 -8.24 10.37 -9.69
CA LYS A 23 -7.72 10.22 -11.06
C LYS A 23 -6.88 8.97 -11.22
N PRO A 24 -7.16 8.11 -12.21
CA PRO A 24 -6.28 7.02 -12.57
C PRO A 24 -4.93 7.52 -13.08
N ALA A 25 -3.85 6.81 -12.71
CA ALA A 25 -2.50 7.05 -13.18
C ALA A 25 -1.77 5.73 -13.43
N ALA A 26 -0.87 5.70 -14.41
CA ALA A 26 -0.03 4.56 -14.65
C ALA A 26 1.01 4.40 -13.53
N ARG A 27 1.29 3.16 -13.14
CA ARG A 27 2.40 2.87 -12.22
C ARG A 27 3.68 2.70 -13.03
N LEU A 28 4.55 3.68 -12.94
CA LEU A 28 5.80 3.73 -13.70
C LEU A 28 7.01 3.56 -12.78
N PRO A 29 8.15 3.09 -13.31
CA PRO A 29 9.41 3.11 -12.58
C PRO A 29 9.74 4.52 -12.10
N VAL A 30 10.12 4.63 -10.83
CA VAL A 30 10.63 5.88 -10.25
C VAL A 30 12.02 5.65 -9.66
N PRO A 31 12.95 6.61 -9.79
CA PRO A 31 14.24 6.51 -9.14
C PRO A 31 14.04 6.48 -7.63
N GLN A 32 14.88 5.73 -6.93
CA GLN A 32 14.94 5.81 -5.48
C GLN A 32 15.66 7.10 -5.11
N TYR A 33 14.98 7.97 -4.38
CA TYR A 33 15.54 9.27 -4.02
C TYR A 33 16.31 9.18 -2.69
N PRO A 34 17.46 9.87 -2.53
CA PRO A 34 18.05 10.87 -3.44
C PRO A 34 18.98 10.33 -4.53
N GLY A 35 19.11 9.07 -4.79
CA GLY A 35 19.96 8.65 -5.88
C GLY A 35 20.30 7.17 -5.96
N ALA A 36 19.60 6.31 -5.23
CA ALA A 36 19.76 4.88 -5.40
C ALA A 36 19.32 4.43 -6.81
N PRO A 37 19.95 3.41 -7.39
CA PRO A 37 19.59 2.94 -8.71
C PRO A 37 18.18 2.38 -8.78
N PHE A 38 17.56 2.46 -9.95
CA PHE A 38 16.30 1.80 -10.21
C PHE A 38 16.41 0.29 -9.97
N LYS A 39 15.51 -0.26 -9.18
CA LYS A 39 15.34 -1.71 -9.03
C LYS A 39 14.49 -2.32 -10.15
N TRP A 40 13.62 -1.52 -10.73
CA TRP A 40 12.72 -1.88 -11.82
C TRP A 40 12.85 -0.84 -12.93
N ARG A 41 13.03 -1.31 -14.18
CA ARG A 41 13.16 -0.45 -15.35
C ARG A 41 12.21 -0.89 -16.44
N LEU A 42 11.65 0.08 -17.14
CA LEU A 42 10.96 -0.09 -18.41
C LEU A 42 11.57 0.89 -19.42
N GLU A 43 11.74 0.43 -20.63
CA GLU A 43 12.31 1.24 -21.72
C GLU A 43 11.55 0.97 -23.03
N GLY A 44 11.70 1.88 -24.00
CA GLY A 44 11.15 1.72 -25.34
C GLY A 44 9.63 1.51 -25.36
N GLU A 45 9.16 0.58 -26.18
CA GLU A 45 7.75 0.27 -26.35
C GLU A 45 7.05 -0.18 -25.08
N ALA A 46 7.77 -0.90 -24.22
CA ALA A 46 7.22 -1.36 -22.92
C ALA A 46 6.89 -0.18 -21.99
N LEU A 47 7.76 0.84 -21.97
CA LEU A 47 7.50 2.06 -21.21
C LEU A 47 6.33 2.86 -21.79
N GLU A 48 6.26 3.02 -23.10
CA GLU A 48 5.15 3.73 -23.76
C GLU A 48 3.82 3.01 -23.56
N ALA A 49 3.80 1.68 -23.60
CA ALA A 49 2.61 0.89 -23.30
C ALA A 49 2.18 1.04 -21.83
N ALA A 50 3.15 1.05 -20.89
CA ALA A 50 2.85 1.24 -19.47
C ALA A 50 2.28 2.65 -19.19
N LYS A 51 2.80 3.70 -19.81
CA LYS A 51 2.29 5.08 -19.68
C LYS A 51 0.82 5.20 -20.06
N LYS A 52 0.35 4.41 -21.03
CA LYS A 52 -1.04 4.41 -21.49
C LYS A 52 -1.97 3.56 -20.64
N ASN A 53 -1.43 2.71 -19.77
CA ASN A 53 -2.20 1.81 -18.93
C ASN A 53 -2.39 2.41 -17.55
N THR A 54 -3.59 2.88 -17.27
CA THR A 54 -3.98 3.46 -15.97
C THR A 54 -4.78 2.51 -15.09
N GLY A 55 -4.79 1.21 -15.44
CA GLY A 55 -5.48 0.17 -14.70
C GLY A 55 -6.99 0.15 -14.95
N ARG A 56 -7.65 -0.74 -14.22
CA ARG A 56 -9.09 -0.87 -14.23
C ARG A 56 -9.64 -0.42 -12.88
N TRP A 57 -10.47 0.62 -12.90
CA TRP A 57 -11.07 1.21 -11.71
C TRP A 57 -12.57 1.32 -11.90
N LEU A 58 -13.32 0.58 -11.10
CA LEU A 58 -14.78 0.51 -11.16
C LEU A 58 -15.35 0.87 -9.79
N VAL A 59 -16.64 1.23 -9.77
CA VAL A 59 -17.41 1.32 -8.53
C VAL A 59 -18.48 0.24 -8.55
N GLU A 60 -18.38 -0.70 -7.64
CA GLU A 60 -19.32 -1.81 -7.50
C GLU A 60 -19.74 -1.98 -6.05
N ASN A 61 -21.04 -2.08 -5.80
CA ASN A 61 -21.61 -2.29 -4.46
C ASN A 61 -21.08 -1.30 -3.39
N GLY A 62 -20.90 -0.04 -3.78
CA GLY A 62 -20.43 1.01 -2.88
C GLY A 62 -18.93 0.98 -2.60
N ALA A 63 -18.16 0.25 -3.39
CA ALA A 63 -16.71 0.13 -3.24
C ALA A 63 -15.98 0.48 -4.56
N ILE A 64 -14.79 1.04 -4.42
CA ILE A 64 -13.81 1.15 -5.50
C ILE A 64 -13.20 -0.23 -5.71
N VAL A 65 -13.20 -0.73 -6.93
CA VAL A 65 -12.60 -2.02 -7.32
C VAL A 65 -11.46 -1.73 -8.29
N GLY A 66 -10.25 -2.10 -7.89
CA GLY A 66 -9.03 -1.91 -8.68
C GLY A 66 -8.39 -3.21 -9.11
N GLY A 67 -7.95 -3.28 -10.35
CA GLY A 67 -7.26 -4.43 -10.92
C GLY A 67 -6.38 -4.06 -12.10
N GLN A 68 -5.58 -5.02 -12.55
CA GLN A 68 -4.78 -4.87 -13.76
C GLN A 68 -5.68 -4.89 -15.00
N GLU A 69 -5.32 -4.10 -16.02
CA GLU A 69 -6.06 -4.01 -17.28
C GLU A 69 -5.11 -4.34 -18.46
N PRO A 70 -5.41 -5.35 -19.28
CA PRO A 70 -6.35 -6.42 -18.98
C PRO A 70 -5.88 -7.31 -17.82
N PRO A 71 -6.78 -8.14 -17.25
CA PRO A 71 -6.39 -9.06 -16.18
C PRO A 71 -5.18 -9.91 -16.57
N GLY A 72 -4.18 -9.99 -15.71
CA GLY A 72 -2.94 -10.72 -15.98
C GLY A 72 -1.92 -9.98 -16.85
N SER A 73 -2.17 -8.72 -17.21
CA SER A 73 -1.22 -7.91 -18.00
C SER A 73 0.12 -7.65 -17.31
N GLY A 74 0.16 -7.78 -15.99
CA GLY A 74 1.34 -7.44 -15.20
C GLY A 74 1.58 -5.93 -15.03
N LYS A 75 0.69 -5.08 -15.52
CA LYS A 75 0.83 -3.62 -15.46
C LYS A 75 0.14 -3.06 -14.23
N GLY A 76 0.87 -2.25 -13.46
CA GLY A 76 0.34 -1.58 -12.28
C GLY A 76 -0.29 -0.23 -12.59
N ALA A 77 -1.05 0.26 -11.63
CA ALA A 77 -1.73 1.55 -11.70
C ALA A 77 -1.98 2.13 -10.32
N TYR A 78 -2.30 3.42 -10.29
CA TYR A 78 -2.77 4.12 -9.11
C TYR A 78 -4.11 4.78 -9.37
N LEU A 79 -4.90 4.90 -8.31
CA LEU A 79 -6.01 5.86 -8.27
C LEU A 79 -5.63 6.95 -7.27
N VAL A 80 -5.46 8.17 -7.75
CA VAL A 80 -4.81 9.27 -7.01
C VAL A 80 -5.85 10.30 -6.60
N SER A 81 -5.85 10.72 -5.33
CA SER A 81 -6.71 11.82 -4.87
C SER A 81 -6.33 13.12 -5.57
N GLU A 82 -7.31 13.92 -5.96
CA GLU A 82 -7.05 15.28 -6.48
C GLU A 82 -6.61 16.23 -5.37
N GLU A 83 -7.15 16.04 -4.15
CA GLU A 83 -6.74 16.80 -2.98
C GLU A 83 -5.38 16.32 -2.44
N LYS A 84 -4.70 17.26 -1.76
CA LYS A 84 -3.45 17.02 -1.03
C LYS A 84 -3.66 17.19 0.46
N PHE A 85 -2.97 16.38 1.26
CA PHE A 85 -3.08 16.37 2.71
C PHE A 85 -1.70 16.50 3.35
N GLY A 86 -1.62 17.24 4.45
CA GLY A 86 -0.42 17.42 5.27
C GLY A 86 -0.37 16.42 6.41
N ASP A 87 -0.78 16.87 7.60
CA ASP A 87 -0.96 16.00 8.76
C ASP A 87 -2.42 15.53 8.82
N PHE A 88 -2.61 14.24 9.00
CA PHE A 88 -3.96 13.67 8.96
C PHE A 88 -4.02 12.29 9.62
N GLU A 89 -5.25 11.88 9.91
CA GLU A 89 -5.63 10.49 10.06
C GLU A 89 -6.50 10.06 8.87
N LEU A 90 -6.21 8.92 8.30
CA LEU A 90 -6.94 8.33 7.18
C LEU A 90 -7.41 6.94 7.59
N ILE A 91 -8.69 6.67 7.38
CA ILE A 91 -9.32 5.37 7.63
C ILE A 91 -9.92 4.89 6.31
N MET A 92 -9.77 3.62 6.01
CA MET A 92 -10.46 2.97 4.90
C MET A 92 -10.71 1.51 5.19
N ASP A 93 -11.79 0.98 4.66
CA ASP A 93 -12.03 -0.45 4.62
C ASP A 93 -11.45 -1.02 3.34
N MET A 94 -10.71 -2.12 3.46
CA MET A 94 -10.12 -2.84 2.32
C MET A 94 -10.52 -4.31 2.35
N LYS A 95 -10.74 -4.85 1.15
CA LYS A 95 -10.97 -6.28 0.92
C LYS A 95 -10.10 -6.73 -0.26
N PRO A 96 -8.85 -7.14 0.02
CA PRO A 96 -7.95 -7.64 -1.01
C PRO A 96 -8.26 -9.11 -1.34
N ASP A 97 -8.18 -9.47 -2.63
CA ASP A 97 -8.11 -10.85 -3.02
C ASP A 97 -6.77 -11.45 -2.60
N TRP A 98 -6.72 -12.78 -2.40
CA TRP A 98 -5.47 -13.46 -2.18
C TRP A 98 -4.67 -13.53 -3.47
N LYS A 99 -3.51 -13.23 -3.37
CA LYS A 99 -2.28 -12.80 -4.00
C LYS A 99 -2.43 -11.45 -4.70
N THR A 100 -2.55 -10.42 -3.87
CA THR A 100 -2.41 -9.03 -4.31
C THR A 100 -1.44 -8.30 -3.41
N ASP A 101 -0.38 -7.74 -3.98
CA ASP A 101 0.49 -6.78 -3.32
C ASP A 101 -0.13 -5.40 -3.51
N SER A 102 -0.77 -4.89 -2.48
CA SER A 102 -1.52 -3.64 -2.54
C SER A 102 -1.30 -2.79 -1.30
N GLY A 103 -2.18 -1.86 -1.11
CA GLY A 103 -2.22 -0.88 -0.06
C GLY A 103 -2.63 0.48 -0.59
N PHE A 104 -2.11 1.49 0.03
CA PHE A 104 -2.26 2.87 -0.40
C PHE A 104 -1.01 3.66 0.00
N LEU A 105 -0.73 4.72 -0.76
CA LEU A 105 0.41 5.59 -0.52
C LEU A 105 -0.07 6.93 0.01
N VAL A 106 0.74 7.55 0.86
CA VAL A 106 0.51 8.89 1.41
C VAL A 106 1.66 9.82 1.05
N ARG A 107 1.40 11.13 1.08
CA ARG A 107 2.37 12.15 0.70
C ARG A 107 2.96 11.91 -0.68
N THR A 108 2.14 11.50 -1.65
CA THR A 108 2.60 11.21 -3.01
C THR A 108 2.65 12.46 -3.88
N LEU A 109 3.48 12.39 -4.92
CA LEU A 109 3.43 13.30 -6.05
C LEU A 109 2.19 13.03 -6.92
N PRO A 110 1.82 13.94 -7.85
CA PRO A 110 0.58 13.83 -8.63
C PRO A 110 0.42 12.55 -9.45
N GLY A 111 1.53 11.89 -9.81
CA GLY A 111 1.52 10.61 -10.52
C GLY A 111 1.25 9.39 -9.65
N GLY A 112 1.00 9.56 -8.34
CA GLY A 112 0.74 8.47 -7.40
C GLY A 112 1.98 7.94 -6.69
N SER A 113 3.16 8.29 -7.15
CA SER A 113 4.47 8.05 -6.53
C SER A 113 5.47 9.11 -7.02
N PRO A 114 6.64 9.32 -6.37
CA PRO A 114 7.07 8.78 -5.07
C PRO A 114 6.15 9.07 -3.90
N GLY A 115 6.22 8.22 -2.89
CA GLY A 115 5.46 8.37 -1.64
C GLY A 115 5.68 7.21 -0.68
N MET A 116 5.09 7.30 0.49
CA MET A 116 5.15 6.25 1.52
C MET A 116 3.93 5.34 1.40
N GLN A 117 4.18 4.08 1.09
CA GLN A 117 3.14 3.05 1.03
C GLN A 117 2.87 2.49 2.42
N ILE A 118 1.59 2.39 2.74
CA ILE A 118 1.08 1.53 3.80
C ILE A 118 0.77 0.19 3.15
N LEU A 119 1.53 -0.83 3.55
CA LEU A 119 1.44 -2.16 2.95
C LEU A 119 0.16 -2.87 3.34
N VAL A 120 -0.54 -3.36 2.35
CA VAL A 120 -1.54 -4.42 2.44
C VAL A 120 -1.14 -5.48 1.42
N ASP A 121 0.05 -6.05 1.66
CA ASP A 121 0.65 -7.08 0.81
C ASP A 121 0.05 -8.45 1.19
N HIS A 122 -1.05 -8.77 0.52
CA HIS A 122 -1.92 -9.92 0.78
C HIS A 122 -1.54 -11.09 -0.13
N ARG A 123 -0.32 -11.59 0.08
CA ARG A 123 0.27 -12.71 -0.66
C ARG A 123 1.27 -13.48 0.22
N PRO A 124 1.75 -14.68 -0.22
CA PRO A 124 2.78 -15.41 0.53
C PRO A 124 3.99 -14.53 0.86
N GLN A 125 4.41 -14.53 2.11
CA GLN A 125 5.51 -13.74 2.67
C GLN A 125 5.29 -12.22 2.62
N GLY A 126 4.07 -11.78 2.38
CA GLY A 126 3.67 -10.38 2.45
C GLY A 126 3.53 -9.87 3.88
N GLY A 127 3.09 -8.63 4.03
CA GLY A 127 2.86 -7.99 5.32
C GLY A 127 1.77 -6.94 5.24
N ILE A 128 1.10 -6.71 6.36
CA ILE A 128 -0.03 -5.78 6.44
C ILE A 128 0.21 -4.78 7.58
N GLY A 129 0.11 -3.50 7.24
CA GLY A 129 0.31 -2.41 8.18
C GLY A 129 1.76 -1.94 8.32
N GLY A 130 2.70 -2.56 7.60
CA GLY A 130 4.06 -2.06 7.45
C GLY A 130 4.16 -0.96 6.38
N PHE A 131 5.40 -0.61 6.01
CA PHE A 131 5.69 0.54 5.17
C PHE A 131 6.69 0.23 4.07
N TYR A 132 6.51 0.89 2.92
CA TYR A 132 7.51 0.92 1.86
C TYR A 132 7.63 2.34 1.27
N GLY A 133 8.86 2.83 1.18
CA GLY A 133 9.17 4.12 0.57
C GLY A 133 9.34 4.01 -0.93
N ASN A 134 8.27 4.06 -1.68
CA ASN A 134 8.32 3.99 -3.15
C ASN A 134 8.92 5.27 -3.72
N GLY A 135 10.13 5.18 -4.28
CA GLY A 135 10.91 6.35 -4.65
C GLY A 135 11.46 7.16 -3.47
N ILE A 136 11.31 6.66 -2.25
CA ILE A 136 11.82 7.26 -1.02
C ILE A 136 12.90 6.32 -0.44
N ALA A 137 14.01 6.22 -1.17
CA ALA A 137 15.17 5.37 -0.89
C ALA A 137 14.83 3.87 -0.68
N GLY A 138 13.62 3.43 -1.05
CA GLY A 138 13.16 2.06 -0.80
C GLY A 138 13.10 1.69 0.68
N VAL A 139 12.92 2.67 1.56
CA VAL A 139 12.75 2.42 3.00
C VAL A 139 11.70 1.36 3.21
N HIS A 140 12.03 0.30 3.94
CA HIS A 140 11.16 -0.85 4.12
C HIS A 140 11.04 -1.23 5.60
N GLY A 141 9.86 -1.04 6.18
CA GLY A 141 9.56 -1.39 7.57
C GLY A 141 8.52 -2.49 7.63
N MET A 142 8.90 -3.68 8.11
CA MET A 142 8.04 -4.85 8.22
C MET A 142 7.89 -5.29 9.67
N PRO A 143 6.67 -5.27 10.25
CA PRO A 143 6.46 -5.77 11.60
C PRO A 143 6.46 -7.30 11.67
N PHE A 144 5.91 -7.98 10.68
CA PHE A 144 5.78 -9.43 10.54
C PHE A 144 5.56 -9.81 9.08
N ALA A 145 5.63 -11.09 8.77
CA ALA A 145 5.26 -11.65 7.47
C ALA A 145 4.14 -12.68 7.62
N ILE A 146 3.30 -12.77 6.60
CA ILE A 146 2.09 -13.60 6.57
C ILE A 146 2.13 -14.61 5.43
N ASP A 147 1.29 -15.64 5.54
CA ASP A 147 0.96 -16.59 4.49
C ASP A 147 -0.51 -17.01 4.61
N ALA A 148 -0.99 -17.81 3.67
CA ALA A 148 -2.32 -18.39 3.76
C ALA A 148 -2.26 -19.85 4.21
N GLU A 149 -3.30 -20.23 4.94
CA GLU A 149 -3.65 -21.65 5.15
C GLU A 149 -4.46 -22.12 3.94
N TYR A 150 -4.15 -23.32 3.43
CA TYR A 150 -4.81 -23.88 2.26
C TYR A 150 -5.56 -25.15 2.62
N ASP A 151 -6.72 -25.35 2.01
CA ASP A 151 -7.45 -26.60 2.08
C ASP A 151 -6.77 -27.70 1.24
N LYS A 152 -7.32 -28.93 1.29
CA LYS A 152 -6.79 -30.08 0.52
C LYS A 152 -6.86 -29.87 -1.00
N LYS A 153 -7.66 -28.92 -1.48
CA LYS A 153 -7.79 -28.58 -2.89
C LYS A 153 -6.88 -27.42 -3.32
N GLY A 154 -6.12 -26.87 -2.39
CA GLY A 154 -5.23 -25.72 -2.62
C GLY A 154 -5.93 -24.35 -2.61
N ASN A 155 -7.15 -24.26 -2.08
CA ASN A 155 -7.83 -22.99 -1.89
C ASN A 155 -7.37 -22.32 -0.59
N PRO A 156 -7.10 -20.99 -0.60
CA PRO A 156 -6.79 -20.27 0.62
C PRO A 156 -8.04 -20.16 1.49
N ILE A 157 -7.94 -20.56 2.75
CA ILE A 157 -9.06 -20.60 3.70
C ILE A 157 -8.86 -19.75 4.95
N GLY A 158 -7.67 -19.22 5.15
CA GLY A 158 -7.32 -18.41 6.31
C GLY A 158 -5.93 -17.84 6.19
N MET A 159 -5.53 -17.07 7.18
CA MET A 159 -4.20 -16.47 7.25
C MET A 159 -3.42 -17.06 8.42
N ILE A 160 -2.15 -17.29 8.19
CA ILE A 160 -1.18 -17.78 9.16
C ILE A 160 0.08 -16.89 9.13
N ALA A 161 0.92 -17.03 10.15
CA ALA A 161 2.26 -16.46 10.11
C ALA A 161 3.10 -17.15 9.03
N ALA A 162 3.88 -16.37 8.31
CA ALA A 162 4.82 -16.91 7.34
C ALA A 162 5.96 -17.63 8.04
N ASN A 163 6.51 -18.64 7.36
CA ASN A 163 7.76 -19.27 7.81
C ASN A 163 8.89 -18.20 7.70
N PRO A 164 9.57 -17.87 8.81
CA PRO A 164 10.64 -16.87 8.81
C PRO A 164 11.84 -17.27 7.95
N ASP A 165 12.01 -18.56 7.68
CA ASP A 165 13.09 -19.11 6.83
C ASP A 165 12.66 -19.31 5.36
N GLY A 166 11.50 -18.77 4.99
CA GLY A 166 10.98 -18.88 3.62
C GLY A 166 11.78 -18.05 2.60
N ASP A 167 11.85 -18.53 1.37
CA ASP A 167 12.67 -17.95 0.28
C ASP A 167 12.29 -16.52 -0.14
N ARG A 168 11.11 -16.06 0.30
CA ARG A 168 10.56 -14.75 -0.11
C ARG A 168 10.43 -13.75 1.03
N VAL A 169 11.03 -14.05 2.18
CA VAL A 169 10.87 -13.19 3.36
C VAL A 169 11.58 -11.86 3.15
N GLU A 170 10.81 -10.81 3.00
CA GLU A 170 11.30 -9.43 3.09
C GLU A 170 11.44 -8.97 4.56
N LEU A 171 10.88 -9.74 5.49
CA LEU A 171 11.05 -9.54 6.92
C LEU A 171 12.48 -9.91 7.31
N SER A 172 13.20 -8.95 7.83
CA SER A 172 14.57 -9.12 8.28
C SER A 172 14.79 -8.34 9.58
N LYS A 173 15.91 -8.61 10.25
CA LYS A 173 16.32 -7.79 11.39
C LYS A 173 16.39 -6.31 11.02
N LYS A 174 16.86 -5.98 9.80
CA LYS A 174 16.95 -4.60 9.30
C LYS A 174 15.57 -3.98 9.12
N THR A 175 14.65 -4.66 8.41
CA THR A 175 13.31 -4.11 8.11
C THR A 175 12.44 -3.98 9.36
N ARG A 176 12.65 -4.81 10.37
CA ARG A 176 11.96 -4.70 11.65
C ARG A 176 12.58 -3.64 12.57
N SER A 177 13.91 -3.51 12.57
CA SER A 177 14.64 -2.65 13.50
C SER A 177 14.39 -1.15 13.30
N ILE A 178 13.98 -0.73 12.11
CA ILE A 178 13.65 0.68 11.85
C ILE A 178 12.30 1.12 12.44
N LEU A 179 11.46 0.17 12.84
CA LEU A 179 10.16 0.46 13.45
C LEU A 179 10.33 0.79 14.94
N LYS A 180 9.74 1.90 15.38
CA LYS A 180 9.66 2.24 16.81
C LYS A 180 8.68 1.34 17.58
N TYR A 181 7.73 0.75 16.87
CA TYR A 181 6.77 -0.23 17.36
C TYR A 181 6.44 -1.21 16.24
N ALA A 182 6.34 -2.47 16.58
CA ALA A 182 5.87 -3.53 15.70
C ALA A 182 4.98 -4.49 16.51
N ALA A 183 3.77 -4.71 16.02
CA ALA A 183 2.86 -5.68 16.62
C ALA A 183 3.40 -7.11 16.45
N ASP A 184 2.96 -7.97 17.34
CA ASP A 184 3.16 -9.40 17.20
C ASP A 184 2.22 -9.97 16.14
N VAL A 185 2.71 -10.91 15.33
CA VAL A 185 1.90 -11.54 14.28
C VAL A 185 0.70 -12.30 14.86
N ASP A 186 0.84 -12.92 16.03
CA ASP A 186 -0.26 -13.66 16.66
C ASP A 186 -1.41 -12.72 17.07
N ASP A 187 -1.10 -11.50 17.50
CA ASP A 187 -2.12 -10.50 17.80
C ASP A 187 -2.80 -9.98 16.54
N PHE A 188 -2.04 -9.80 15.46
CA PHE A 188 -2.60 -9.44 14.15
C PHE A 188 -3.56 -10.53 13.63
N LEU A 189 -3.18 -11.80 13.73
CA LEU A 189 -4.00 -12.92 13.26
C LEU A 189 -5.34 -13.06 14.01
N LYS A 190 -5.43 -12.54 15.23
CA LYS A 190 -6.69 -12.51 15.99
C LYS A 190 -7.69 -11.48 15.45
N VAL A 191 -7.21 -10.44 14.78
CA VAL A 191 -8.06 -9.33 14.31
C VAL A 191 -8.28 -9.31 12.79
N TRP A 192 -7.36 -9.91 12.00
CA TRP A 192 -7.51 -9.98 10.55
C TRP A 192 -8.63 -10.93 10.14
N LYS A 193 -9.47 -10.48 9.22
CA LYS A 193 -10.59 -11.26 8.68
C LYS A 193 -10.27 -11.63 7.24
N PHE A 194 -9.77 -12.84 7.03
CA PHE A 194 -9.41 -13.33 5.71
C PHE A 194 -10.62 -13.40 4.77
N GLY A 195 -10.49 -12.84 3.57
CA GLY A 195 -11.57 -12.80 2.59
C GLY A 195 -12.72 -11.83 2.91
N GLU A 196 -12.59 -11.03 3.96
CA GLU A 196 -13.60 -10.09 4.42
C GLU A 196 -13.07 -8.64 4.40
N TRP A 197 -13.94 -7.71 4.74
CA TRP A 197 -13.58 -6.31 4.92
C TRP A 197 -12.78 -6.10 6.21
N ASN A 198 -11.66 -5.38 6.08
CA ASN A 198 -10.80 -5.00 7.21
C ASN A 198 -10.59 -3.49 7.21
N THR A 199 -10.59 -2.88 8.37
CA THR A 199 -10.36 -1.45 8.53
C THR A 199 -8.90 -1.16 8.74
N ILE A 200 -8.30 -0.39 7.83
CA ILE A 200 -6.92 0.08 7.92
C ILE A 200 -6.94 1.56 8.28
N LYS A 201 -6.14 1.95 9.26
CA LYS A 201 -5.96 3.35 9.65
C LYS A 201 -4.49 3.72 9.60
N VAL A 202 -4.19 4.92 9.11
CA VAL A 202 -2.87 5.55 9.21
C VAL A 202 -2.99 6.94 9.82
N ARG A 203 -2.05 7.29 10.69
CA ARG A 203 -1.81 8.65 11.14
C ARG A 203 -0.46 9.11 10.59
N CYS A 204 -0.46 10.23 9.89
CA CYS A 204 0.69 10.84 9.24
C CYS A 204 0.93 12.23 9.84
N GLU A 205 2.08 12.46 10.48
CA GLU A 205 2.37 13.67 11.23
C GLU A 205 3.75 14.22 10.90
N GLY A 206 3.82 15.53 10.76
CA GLY A 206 5.08 16.27 10.60
C GLY A 206 5.55 16.40 9.15
N ARG A 207 6.45 17.33 8.95
CA ARG A 207 7.07 17.60 7.65
C ARG A 207 7.90 16.40 7.14
N ILE A 208 8.72 15.83 8.01
CA ILE A 208 9.33 14.52 7.85
C ILE A 208 8.42 13.58 8.62
N PRO A 209 7.62 12.74 7.93
CA PRO A 209 6.46 12.15 8.59
C PRO A 209 6.83 11.05 9.59
N LYS A 210 6.11 11.06 10.69
CA LYS A 210 5.92 9.90 11.56
C LYS A 210 4.62 9.22 11.14
N LEU A 211 4.70 7.94 10.86
CA LEU A 211 3.57 7.13 10.41
C LEU A 211 3.22 6.10 11.48
N THR A 212 1.94 6.01 11.81
CA THR A 212 1.40 5.00 12.72
C THR A 212 0.24 4.29 12.03
N THR A 213 0.20 2.97 12.08
CA THR A 213 -0.83 2.15 11.45
C THR A 213 -1.61 1.31 12.45
N TRP A 214 -2.88 1.06 12.11
CA TRP A 214 -3.79 0.16 12.82
C TRP A 214 -4.56 -0.71 11.83
N VAL A 215 -4.84 -1.92 12.22
CA VAL A 215 -5.72 -2.84 11.50
C VAL A 215 -6.81 -3.32 12.47
N ASN A 216 -8.05 -3.09 12.13
CA ASN A 216 -9.21 -3.43 12.97
C ASN A 216 -9.05 -2.99 14.44
N GLY A 217 -8.48 -1.80 14.65
CA GLY A 217 -8.23 -1.21 15.97
C GLY A 217 -6.93 -1.65 16.65
N LEU A 218 -6.26 -2.68 16.16
CA LEU A 218 -4.95 -3.09 16.68
C LEU A 218 -3.85 -2.20 16.07
N LYS A 219 -3.03 -1.58 16.91
CA LYS A 219 -1.84 -0.84 16.46
C LYS A 219 -0.82 -1.84 15.88
N ILE A 220 -0.38 -1.59 14.65
CA ILE A 220 0.51 -2.50 13.91
C ILE A 220 1.95 -2.03 13.92
N ALA A 221 2.22 -0.80 13.50
CA ALA A 221 3.58 -0.31 13.37
C ALA A 221 3.69 1.19 13.54
N VAL A 222 4.86 1.63 13.95
CA VAL A 222 5.26 3.04 13.99
C VAL A 222 6.60 3.19 13.27
N LEU A 223 6.63 4.06 12.27
CA LEU A 223 7.83 4.46 11.54
C LEU A 223 8.02 5.97 11.68
N ASP A 224 9.14 6.37 12.28
CA ASP A 224 9.53 7.77 12.38
C ASP A 224 10.60 8.06 11.33
N MET A 225 10.20 8.62 10.20
CA MET A 225 11.08 8.89 9.06
C MET A 225 12.22 9.88 9.39
N LYS A 226 12.08 10.64 10.47
CA LYS A 226 13.15 11.55 10.95
C LYS A 226 14.26 10.83 11.70
N ALA A 227 13.95 9.68 12.31
CA ALA A 227 14.82 8.99 13.26
C ALA A 227 15.37 7.67 12.77
N ILE A 228 15.14 7.30 11.49
CA ILE A 228 15.64 6.03 10.93
C ILE A 228 17.00 6.22 10.25
N GLU A 229 17.77 5.14 10.26
CA GLU A 229 18.94 4.95 9.41
C GLU A 229 18.61 3.95 8.32
N TRP A 230 18.75 4.37 7.08
CA TRP A 230 18.51 3.53 5.90
C TRP A 230 19.45 3.92 4.78
N GLU A 231 19.97 2.93 4.05
CA GLU A 231 20.89 3.15 2.96
C GLU A 231 20.32 4.12 1.91
N ASN A 232 21.10 5.13 1.55
CA ASN A 232 20.71 6.18 0.60
C ASN A 232 19.49 7.02 1.00
N TYR A 233 19.08 6.97 2.26
CA TYR A 233 17.99 7.80 2.75
C TYR A 233 18.51 9.11 3.35
N ASP A 234 18.02 10.21 2.81
CA ASP A 234 18.18 11.57 3.33
C ASP A 234 16.79 12.13 3.65
N ALA A 235 16.51 12.28 4.93
CA ALA A 235 15.19 12.70 5.43
C ALA A 235 14.77 14.07 4.89
N GLU A 236 15.69 15.04 4.88
CA GLU A 236 15.41 16.40 4.40
C GLU A 236 15.17 16.43 2.90
N ALA A 237 15.99 15.73 2.14
CA ALA A 237 15.86 15.66 0.69
C ALA A 237 14.55 14.97 0.28
N CYS A 238 14.17 13.88 0.94
CA CYS A 238 12.91 13.19 0.68
C CYS A 238 11.70 14.07 1.06
N ALA A 239 11.74 14.75 2.21
CA ALA A 239 10.68 15.66 2.62
C ALA A 239 10.53 16.83 1.64
N LYS A 240 11.61 17.37 1.12
CA LYS A 240 11.60 18.41 0.09
C LYS A 240 10.96 17.92 -1.21
N LEU A 241 11.27 16.69 -1.63
CA LEU A 241 10.67 16.07 -2.81
C LEU A 241 9.16 15.90 -2.66
N GLN A 242 8.71 15.36 -1.53
CA GLN A 242 7.28 15.10 -1.27
C GLN A 242 6.47 16.38 -1.02
N GLY A 243 7.11 17.42 -0.49
CA GLY A 243 6.45 18.64 -0.04
C GLY A 243 5.72 18.47 1.30
N ARG A 244 5.13 19.55 1.78
CA ARG A 244 4.41 19.56 3.07
C ARG A 244 3.07 18.82 2.99
N LYS A 245 2.43 18.85 1.82
CA LYS A 245 1.18 18.15 1.51
C LYS A 245 1.38 17.31 0.25
N GLY A 246 0.80 16.14 0.23
CA GLY A 246 0.82 15.25 -0.91
C GLY A 246 -0.51 14.53 -1.12
N HIS A 247 -0.60 13.81 -2.21
CA HIS A 247 -1.79 13.05 -2.58
C HIS A 247 -1.85 11.69 -1.84
N ILE A 248 -3.02 11.07 -1.89
CA ILE A 248 -3.24 9.68 -1.49
C ILE A 248 -3.41 8.87 -2.78
N SER A 249 -2.76 7.70 -2.85
CA SER A 249 -2.85 6.81 -4.01
C SER A 249 -3.28 5.41 -3.58
N LEU A 250 -4.33 4.88 -4.17
CA LEU A 250 -4.68 3.46 -4.06
C LEU A 250 -3.85 2.68 -5.09
N GLU A 251 -3.32 1.52 -4.73
CA GLU A 251 -2.33 0.82 -5.54
C GLU A 251 -2.85 -0.48 -6.13
N VAL A 252 -2.64 -0.64 -7.44
CA VAL A 252 -2.60 -1.92 -8.15
C VAL A 252 -1.15 -2.16 -8.57
N HIS A 253 -0.52 -3.20 -8.00
CA HIS A 253 0.89 -3.46 -8.25
C HIS A 253 1.13 -4.07 -9.63
N ASN A 254 2.27 -3.75 -10.23
CA ASN A 254 2.77 -4.44 -11.41
C ASN A 254 3.39 -5.79 -11.04
N ASN A 255 3.43 -6.71 -11.99
CA ASN A 255 4.29 -7.88 -11.92
C ASN A 255 5.61 -7.58 -12.62
N ASN A 256 6.69 -8.18 -12.14
CA ASN A 256 7.97 -8.21 -12.84
C ASN A 256 8.32 -9.66 -13.16
N PHE A 257 7.97 -10.09 -14.36
CA PHE A 257 8.14 -11.48 -14.79
C PHE A 257 9.60 -11.92 -14.92
N ASN A 258 10.53 -10.98 -14.93
CA ASN A 258 11.96 -11.24 -14.98
C ASN A 258 12.60 -11.41 -13.60
N HIS A 259 11.82 -11.29 -12.53
CA HIS A 259 12.30 -11.39 -11.16
C HIS A 259 11.39 -12.31 -10.35
N TRP A 260 11.96 -13.28 -9.66
CA TRP A 260 11.20 -14.30 -8.93
C TRP A 260 10.27 -13.72 -7.84
N LEU A 261 10.65 -12.63 -7.17
CA LEU A 261 9.78 -11.90 -6.24
C LEU A 261 8.66 -11.13 -6.95
N GLY A 262 8.86 -10.76 -8.21
CA GLY A 262 7.98 -9.84 -8.92
C GLY A 262 6.84 -10.51 -9.63
N LYS A 263 6.99 -11.76 -10.10
CA LYS A 263 5.95 -12.42 -10.91
C LYS A 263 4.69 -12.80 -10.14
N ASP A 264 4.76 -12.93 -8.83
CA ASP A 264 3.62 -13.28 -7.97
C ASP A 264 3.01 -12.07 -7.26
N ARG A 265 3.31 -10.85 -7.69
CA ARG A 265 2.80 -9.62 -7.07
C ARG A 265 1.29 -9.46 -7.19
N TRP A 266 0.73 -9.94 -8.29
CA TRP A 266 -0.70 -9.81 -8.56
C TRP A 266 -1.19 -11.01 -9.35
N TRP A 267 -2.14 -11.76 -8.77
CA TRP A 267 -2.73 -12.91 -9.43
C TRP A 267 -3.60 -12.46 -10.62
N PRO A 268 -3.56 -13.15 -11.77
CA PRO A 268 -4.41 -12.81 -12.91
C PRO A 268 -5.90 -12.79 -12.55
N GLY A 269 -6.56 -11.65 -12.79
CA GLY A 269 -7.97 -11.44 -12.48
C GLY A 269 -8.27 -11.05 -11.04
N ALA A 270 -7.28 -11.04 -10.14
CA ALA A 270 -7.46 -10.57 -8.78
C ALA A 270 -7.77 -9.08 -8.73
N VAL A 271 -8.50 -8.66 -7.70
CA VAL A 271 -8.84 -7.28 -7.44
C VAL A 271 -8.65 -6.94 -5.96
N VAL A 272 -8.52 -5.67 -5.69
CA VAL A 272 -8.61 -5.10 -4.35
C VAL A 272 -9.78 -4.14 -4.31
N ARG A 273 -10.45 -4.08 -3.17
CA ARG A 273 -11.64 -3.23 -2.97
C ARG A 273 -11.39 -2.28 -1.82
N TRP A 274 -11.82 -1.02 -2.01
CA TRP A 274 -11.73 0.05 -1.00
C TRP A 274 -13.08 0.71 -0.85
N LYS A 275 -13.47 1.00 0.38
CA LYS A 275 -14.66 1.80 0.70
C LYS A 275 -14.52 2.50 2.04
N ASN A 276 -15.50 3.33 2.40
CA ASN A 276 -15.50 4.05 3.67
C ASN A 276 -14.18 4.79 3.90
N ILE A 277 -13.76 5.56 2.89
CA ILE A 277 -12.50 6.31 2.90
C ILE A 277 -12.75 7.64 3.60
N TYR A 278 -12.25 7.79 4.80
CA TYR A 278 -12.49 8.94 5.67
C TYR A 278 -11.18 9.58 6.11
N ILE A 279 -11.14 10.89 6.12
CA ILE A 279 -9.98 11.64 6.55
C ILE A 279 -10.34 12.69 7.60
N ARG A 280 -9.43 12.88 8.55
CA ARG A 280 -9.41 14.00 9.47
C ARG A 280 -8.05 14.69 9.36
N GLU A 281 -8.05 15.94 8.91
CA GLU A 281 -6.83 16.75 8.91
C GLU A 281 -6.51 17.16 10.36
N LEU A 282 -5.23 17.12 10.70
CA LEU A 282 -4.70 17.50 12.00
C LEU A 282 -4.14 18.91 11.89
N ASP A 283 -4.46 19.74 12.86
CA ASP A 283 -3.99 21.14 12.94
C ASP A 283 -2.50 21.23 13.30
#